data_76c5587409ef6532a2e350df3b3a132a
#
_entry.id   76c5587409ef6532a2e350df3b3a132a
#
_cell.length_a   1.000
_cell.length_b   1.000
_cell.length_c   1.000
_cell.angle_alpha   90.00
_cell.angle_beta   90.00
_cell.angle_gamma   90.00
#
_symmetry.space_group_name_H-M   'P 1'
#
loop_
_entity.id
_entity.type
_entity.pdbx_description
1 polymer ?
#
loop_
_entity_poly.entity_id
_entity_poly.type
_entity_poly.pdbx_seq_one_letter_code
_entity_poly.pdbx_strand_id
1 'polypeptide(L)'
;MNKYIKLVISAVLVALAIFLFADREYGWGFCALLVAVFPVIFYFRNENILIAFWFLRKEDMSKTKSWLNRITNPETQLIPKQMGYFNYMKGIVAAQDNDLAGSEKHMKDALDFGLSFDHDRAMAKLSLAGAAMSRGQKRDAETYIREAKTNDTKGMFADQIKMMNDQMKRFSNVNVNQLQNPNMRHRGRKF
;
A
#
# COMPACT_ATOMS: atom_id res chain seq x y z
N MET A 1 -19.43 9.39 7.75
CA MET A 1 -20.05 10.62 8.32
C MET A 1 -20.13 11.70 7.25
N ASN A 2 -21.19 12.52 7.25
CA ASN A 2 -21.33 13.58 6.24
C ASN A 2 -20.21 14.63 6.42
N LYS A 3 -19.53 15.04 5.33
CA LYS A 3 -18.37 15.97 5.37
C LYS A 3 -18.71 17.29 6.09
N TYR A 4 -19.94 17.78 5.93
CA TYR A 4 -20.39 19.03 6.54
C TYR A 4 -20.51 18.95 8.07
N ILE A 5 -20.85 17.78 8.64
CA ILE A 5 -20.96 17.61 10.09
C ILE A 5 -19.61 17.84 10.77
N LYS A 6 -18.52 17.40 10.16
CA LYS A 6 -17.15 17.57 10.68
C LYS A 6 -16.76 19.06 10.73
N LEU A 7 -17.16 19.85 9.70
CA LEU A 7 -16.92 21.29 9.66
C LEU A 7 -17.75 22.02 10.73
N VAL A 8 -19.02 21.65 10.89
CA VAL A 8 -19.89 22.25 11.93
C VAL A 8 -19.31 21.99 13.32
N ILE A 9 -18.88 20.77 13.62
CA ILE A 9 -18.26 20.44 14.90
C ILE A 9 -16.99 21.28 15.12
N SER A 10 -16.16 21.43 14.11
CA SER A 10 -14.95 22.27 14.21
C SER A 10 -15.29 23.73 14.47
N ALA A 11 -16.29 24.28 13.77
CA ALA A 11 -16.72 25.66 13.95
C ALA A 11 -17.27 25.92 15.37
N VAL A 12 -18.05 24.97 15.91
CA VAL A 12 -18.56 25.05 17.29
C VAL A 12 -17.42 24.99 18.32
N LEU A 13 -16.43 24.12 18.12
CA LEU A 13 -15.27 24.04 19.01
C LEU A 13 -14.40 25.29 18.98
N VAL A 14 -14.22 25.90 17.80
CA VAL A 14 -13.51 27.19 17.68
C VAL A 14 -14.28 28.32 18.37
N ALA A 15 -15.60 28.38 18.20
CA ALA A 15 -16.44 29.35 18.89
C ALA A 15 -16.36 29.19 20.43
N LEU A 16 -16.37 27.95 20.91
CA LEU A 16 -16.18 27.64 22.33
C LEU A 16 -14.79 28.09 22.81
N ALA A 17 -13.74 27.89 22.04
CA ALA A 17 -12.40 28.34 22.38
C ALA A 17 -12.33 29.87 22.51
N ILE A 18 -12.94 30.61 21.58
CA ILE A 18 -13.01 32.07 21.62
C ILE A 18 -13.75 32.54 22.87
N PHE A 19 -14.87 31.91 23.22
CA PHE A 19 -15.64 32.22 24.42
C PHE A 19 -14.81 32.04 25.70
N LEU A 20 -14.07 30.89 25.82
CA LEU A 20 -13.22 30.61 26.96
C LEU A 20 -12.04 31.59 27.06
N PHE A 21 -11.49 32.07 25.94
CA PHE A 21 -10.47 33.12 25.97
C PHE A 21 -11.04 34.47 26.44
N ALA A 22 -12.30 34.79 26.08
CA ALA A 22 -12.96 36.02 26.55
C ALA A 22 -13.21 35.96 28.06
N ASP A 23 -13.52 34.80 28.61
CA ASP A 23 -13.70 34.54 30.05
C ASP A 23 -12.38 34.43 30.85
N ARG A 24 -11.24 34.71 30.21
CA ARG A 24 -9.86 34.59 30.76
C ARG A 24 -9.45 33.18 31.20
N GLU A 25 -10.20 32.16 30.81
CA GLU A 25 -9.88 30.75 31.03
C GLU A 25 -8.91 30.24 29.94
N TYR A 26 -7.70 30.79 29.89
CA TYR A 26 -6.73 30.57 28.82
C TYR A 26 -6.34 29.06 28.66
N GLY A 27 -6.24 28.33 29.78
CA GLY A 27 -5.89 26.89 29.74
C GLY A 27 -6.93 26.06 29.00
N TRP A 28 -8.20 26.24 29.34
CA TRP A 28 -9.32 25.53 28.69
C TRP A 28 -9.55 25.99 27.27
N GLY A 29 -9.37 27.28 26.97
CA GLY A 29 -9.42 27.84 25.62
C GLY A 29 -8.38 27.19 24.70
N PHE A 30 -7.16 27.02 25.18
CA PHE A 30 -6.10 26.36 24.42
C PHE A 30 -6.41 24.86 24.17
N CYS A 31 -6.92 24.16 25.18
CA CYS A 31 -7.35 22.76 25.03
C CYS A 31 -8.47 22.63 24.00
N ALA A 32 -9.48 23.51 24.05
CA ALA A 32 -10.57 23.53 23.08
C ALA A 32 -10.08 23.76 21.65
N LEU A 33 -9.11 24.66 21.46
CA LEU A 33 -8.51 24.94 20.15
C LEU A 33 -7.72 23.73 19.63
N LEU A 34 -6.95 23.04 20.46
CA LEU A 34 -6.27 21.80 20.09
C LEU A 34 -7.27 20.73 19.64
N VAL A 35 -8.37 20.57 20.39
CA VAL A 35 -9.41 19.59 20.04
C VAL A 35 -10.11 19.97 18.72
N ALA A 36 -10.29 21.26 18.43
CA ALA A 36 -10.91 21.73 17.18
C ALA A 36 -10.09 21.36 15.92
N VAL A 37 -8.78 21.14 16.06
CA VAL A 37 -7.92 20.72 14.95
C VAL A 37 -8.25 19.28 14.47
N PHE A 38 -8.70 18.38 15.36
CA PHE A 38 -8.99 17.01 14.98
C PHE A 38 -10.09 16.85 13.92
N PRO A 39 -11.28 17.48 14.04
CA PRO A 39 -12.31 17.39 13.01
C PRO A 39 -11.84 17.94 11.66
N VAL A 40 -10.97 18.98 11.66
CA VAL A 40 -10.38 19.53 10.43
C VAL A 40 -9.47 18.51 9.77
N ILE A 41 -8.60 17.84 10.51
CA ILE A 41 -7.76 16.77 9.98
C ILE A 41 -8.61 15.65 9.39
N PHE A 42 -9.66 15.23 10.10
CA PHE A 42 -10.59 14.18 9.63
C PHE A 42 -11.50 14.64 8.48
N TYR A 43 -11.61 15.93 8.23
CA TYR A 43 -12.29 16.46 7.04
C TYR A 43 -11.48 16.19 5.77
N PHE A 44 -10.16 16.42 5.82
CA PHE A 44 -9.25 16.21 4.69
C PHE A 44 -8.83 14.73 4.52
N ARG A 45 -8.92 13.93 5.55
CA ARG A 45 -8.55 12.52 5.53
C ARG A 45 -9.77 11.60 5.59
N ASN A 46 -9.87 10.70 4.60
CA ASN A 46 -10.93 9.70 4.61
C ASN A 46 -10.66 8.69 5.74
N GLU A 47 -11.56 8.65 6.71
CA GLU A 47 -11.46 7.77 7.89
C GLU A 47 -11.42 6.28 7.53
N ASN A 48 -12.09 5.89 6.42
CA ASN A 48 -12.12 4.50 5.98
C ASN A 48 -10.72 3.97 5.64
N ILE A 49 -9.83 4.81 5.07
CA ILE A 49 -8.44 4.46 4.78
C ILE A 49 -7.66 4.17 6.07
N LEU A 50 -7.82 5.00 7.09
CA LEU A 50 -7.12 4.83 8.37
C LEU A 50 -7.54 3.55 9.06
N ILE A 51 -8.87 3.27 9.07
CA ILE A 51 -9.42 2.06 9.68
C ILE A 51 -9.00 0.81 8.88
N ALA A 52 -9.07 0.87 7.54
CA ALA A 52 -8.60 -0.23 6.70
C ALA A 52 -7.13 -0.54 6.95
N PHE A 53 -6.27 0.50 7.06
CA PHE A 53 -4.86 0.35 7.36
C PHE A 53 -4.60 -0.24 8.75
N TRP A 54 -5.41 0.11 9.74
CA TRP A 54 -5.33 -0.47 11.08
C TRP A 54 -5.67 -1.95 11.10
N PHE A 55 -6.73 -2.38 10.35
CA PHE A 55 -7.06 -3.80 10.20
C PHE A 55 -6.02 -4.55 9.38
N LEU A 56 -5.43 -3.93 8.35
CA LEU A 56 -4.32 -4.52 7.61
C LEU A 56 -3.14 -4.84 8.53
N ARG A 57 -2.78 -3.93 9.44
CA ARG A 57 -1.71 -4.17 10.43
C ARG A 57 -2.03 -5.28 11.42
N LYS A 58 -3.32 -5.57 11.63
CA LYS A 58 -3.80 -6.70 12.43
C LYS A 58 -3.96 -7.98 11.62
N GLU A 59 -3.54 -7.96 10.36
CA GLU A 59 -3.66 -9.09 9.42
C GLU A 59 -5.11 -9.55 9.18
N ASP A 60 -6.11 -8.72 9.55
CA ASP A 60 -7.53 -8.98 9.31
C ASP A 60 -7.91 -8.50 7.90
N MET A 61 -7.61 -9.35 6.90
CA MET A 61 -7.85 -9.04 5.48
C MET A 61 -9.34 -8.88 5.16
N SER A 62 -10.21 -9.62 5.85
CA SER A 62 -11.66 -9.55 5.65
C SER A 62 -12.20 -8.17 6.00
N LYS A 63 -11.83 -7.65 7.17
CA LYS A 63 -12.23 -6.31 7.59
C LYS A 63 -11.56 -5.24 6.74
N THR A 64 -10.28 -5.40 6.40
CA THR A 64 -9.57 -4.49 5.48
C THR A 64 -10.34 -4.33 4.19
N LYS A 65 -10.72 -5.44 3.54
CA LYS A 65 -11.53 -5.47 2.30
C LYS A 65 -12.88 -4.78 2.49
N SER A 66 -13.57 -5.07 3.59
CA SER A 66 -14.87 -4.45 3.90
C SER A 66 -14.79 -2.93 4.02
N TRP A 67 -13.74 -2.39 4.68
CA TRP A 67 -13.54 -0.95 4.83
C TRP A 67 -13.12 -0.28 3.53
N LEU A 68 -12.29 -0.93 2.71
CA LEU A 68 -11.92 -0.43 1.37
C LEU A 68 -13.13 -0.35 0.44
N ASN A 69 -14.05 -1.31 0.50
CA ASN A 69 -15.24 -1.34 -0.33
C ASN A 69 -16.29 -0.26 0.03
N ARG A 70 -16.17 0.39 1.19
CA ARG A 70 -16.99 1.57 1.55
C ARG A 70 -16.59 2.83 0.78
N ILE A 71 -15.42 2.81 0.13
CA ILE A 71 -14.95 3.91 -0.71
C ILE A 71 -15.43 3.62 -2.13
N THR A 72 -16.57 4.18 -2.48
CA THR A 72 -17.23 3.94 -3.78
C THR A 72 -16.63 4.77 -4.90
N ASN A 73 -16.26 6.03 -4.61
CA ASN A 73 -15.68 6.96 -5.58
C ASN A 73 -14.31 7.46 -5.07
N PRO A 74 -13.22 6.68 -5.25
CA PRO A 74 -11.90 7.01 -4.72
C PRO A 74 -11.40 8.38 -5.20
N GLU A 75 -11.60 8.71 -6.48
CA GLU A 75 -11.12 9.95 -7.11
C GLU A 75 -11.66 11.22 -6.45
N THR A 76 -12.91 11.18 -5.96
CA THR A 76 -13.56 12.34 -5.32
C THR A 76 -13.45 12.34 -3.80
N GLN A 77 -13.19 11.16 -3.21
CA GLN A 77 -13.18 10.95 -1.76
C GLN A 77 -11.78 10.97 -1.16
N LEU A 78 -10.75 10.73 -1.98
CA LEU A 78 -9.37 10.57 -1.53
C LEU A 78 -8.48 11.67 -2.09
N ILE A 79 -7.53 12.13 -1.29
CA ILE A 79 -6.42 12.94 -1.78
C ILE A 79 -5.35 12.04 -2.44
N PRO A 80 -4.46 12.57 -3.32
CA PRO A 80 -3.49 11.73 -4.06
C PRO A 80 -2.70 10.76 -3.19
N LYS A 81 -2.19 11.20 -2.03
CA LYS A 81 -1.46 10.32 -1.09
C LYS A 81 -2.34 9.20 -0.51
N GLN A 82 -3.62 9.46 -0.28
CA GLN A 82 -4.55 8.43 0.18
C GLN A 82 -4.90 7.47 -0.94
N MET A 83 -4.93 7.93 -2.20
CA MET A 83 -5.12 7.08 -3.37
C MET A 83 -3.96 6.06 -3.50
N GLY A 84 -2.72 6.49 -3.24
CA GLY A 84 -1.58 5.57 -3.17
C GLY A 84 -1.79 4.46 -2.15
N TYR A 85 -2.15 4.81 -0.91
CA TYR A 85 -2.41 3.81 0.15
C TYR A 85 -3.66 2.96 -0.09
N PHE A 86 -4.70 3.52 -0.72
CA PHE A 86 -5.88 2.77 -1.12
C PHE A 86 -5.53 1.66 -2.12
N ASN A 87 -4.77 2.01 -3.17
CA ASN A 87 -4.31 1.03 -4.14
C ASN A 87 -3.33 0.03 -3.51
N TYR A 88 -2.41 0.48 -2.65
CA TYR A 88 -1.51 -0.40 -1.92
C TYR A 88 -2.25 -1.48 -1.12
N MET A 89 -3.25 -1.09 -0.33
CA MET A 89 -4.07 -2.03 0.43
C MET A 89 -4.90 -2.95 -0.47
N LYS A 90 -5.47 -2.42 -1.56
CA LYS A 90 -6.17 -3.24 -2.57
C LYS A 90 -5.25 -4.25 -3.22
N GLY A 91 -4.01 -3.87 -3.52
CA GLY A 91 -3.00 -4.77 -4.06
C GLY A 91 -2.66 -5.92 -3.11
N ILE A 92 -2.53 -5.64 -1.81
CA ILE A 92 -2.29 -6.68 -0.79
C ILE A 92 -3.50 -7.62 -0.69
N VAL A 93 -4.73 -7.09 -0.65
CA VAL A 93 -5.95 -7.90 -0.58
C VAL A 93 -6.08 -8.77 -1.84
N ALA A 94 -5.82 -8.23 -3.03
CA ALA A 94 -5.85 -8.98 -4.28
C ALA A 94 -4.81 -10.12 -4.29
N ALA A 95 -3.60 -9.86 -3.78
CA ALA A 95 -2.57 -10.90 -3.64
C ALA A 95 -3.03 -12.04 -2.70
N GLN A 96 -3.70 -11.71 -1.61
CA GLN A 96 -4.27 -12.69 -0.68
C GLN A 96 -5.41 -13.51 -1.30
N ASP A 97 -6.21 -12.88 -2.16
CA ASP A 97 -7.28 -13.54 -2.94
C ASP A 97 -6.72 -14.33 -4.16
N ASN A 98 -5.38 -14.43 -4.32
CA ASN A 98 -4.68 -15.02 -5.48
C ASN A 98 -4.96 -14.32 -6.82
N ASP A 99 -5.47 -13.09 -6.81
CA ASP A 99 -5.60 -12.25 -8.00
C ASP A 99 -4.28 -11.52 -8.26
N LEU A 100 -3.34 -12.21 -8.90
CA LEU A 100 -2.01 -11.67 -9.21
C LEU A 100 -2.08 -10.49 -10.18
N ALA A 101 -3.03 -10.48 -11.12
CA ALA A 101 -3.18 -9.41 -12.10
C ALA A 101 -3.73 -8.14 -11.45
N GLY A 102 -4.76 -8.28 -10.62
CA GLY A 102 -5.31 -7.17 -9.83
C GLY A 102 -4.29 -6.62 -8.85
N SER A 103 -3.55 -7.49 -8.17
CA SER A 103 -2.48 -7.08 -7.26
C SER A 103 -1.41 -6.26 -7.97
N GLU A 104 -0.91 -6.72 -9.11
CA GLU A 104 0.10 -6.01 -9.89
C GLU A 104 -0.38 -4.63 -10.33
N LYS A 105 -1.60 -4.54 -10.89
CA LYS A 105 -2.20 -3.26 -11.29
C LYS A 105 -2.25 -2.30 -10.11
N HIS A 106 -2.83 -2.73 -9.00
CA HIS A 106 -2.97 -1.88 -7.82
C HIS A 106 -1.63 -1.49 -7.19
N MET A 107 -0.61 -2.36 -7.23
CA MET A 107 0.73 -2.01 -6.72
C MET A 107 1.42 -0.97 -7.62
N LYS A 108 1.25 -1.03 -8.95
CA LYS A 108 1.75 0.01 -9.87
C LYS A 108 1.05 1.34 -9.61
N ASP A 109 -0.27 1.34 -9.56
CA ASP A 109 -1.06 2.54 -9.25
C ASP A 109 -0.65 3.15 -7.88
N ALA A 110 -0.38 2.30 -6.88
CA ALA A 110 0.08 2.76 -5.57
C ALA A 110 1.43 3.50 -5.62
N LEU A 111 2.36 2.99 -6.41
CA LEU A 111 3.67 3.62 -6.62
C LEU A 111 3.55 4.91 -7.42
N ASP A 112 2.68 4.97 -8.42
CA ASP A 112 2.44 6.13 -9.28
C ASP A 112 1.80 7.29 -8.48
N PHE A 113 0.79 7.02 -7.64
CA PHE A 113 0.22 8.02 -6.72
C PHE A 113 1.17 8.40 -5.58
N GLY A 114 2.16 7.58 -5.30
CA GLY A 114 3.19 7.77 -4.29
C GLY A 114 2.83 7.22 -2.91
N LEU A 115 3.77 6.48 -2.35
CA LEU A 115 3.76 5.99 -0.96
C LEU A 115 4.72 6.83 -0.13
N SER A 116 4.30 7.21 1.09
CA SER A 116 5.08 8.13 1.94
C SER A 116 6.29 7.45 2.59
N PHE A 117 6.20 6.16 2.89
CA PHE A 117 7.24 5.43 3.60
C PHE A 117 8.04 4.54 2.66
N ASP A 118 9.36 4.50 2.88
CA ASP A 118 10.28 3.69 2.07
C ASP A 118 9.98 2.19 2.17
N HIS A 119 9.61 1.71 3.36
CA HIS A 119 9.24 0.31 3.55
C HIS A 119 7.98 -0.10 2.78
N ASP A 120 6.98 0.79 2.65
CA ASP A 120 5.78 0.52 1.86
C ASP A 120 6.13 0.44 0.36
N ARG A 121 7.03 1.33 -0.11
CA ARG A 121 7.57 1.28 -1.49
C ARG A 121 8.35 0.00 -1.75
N ALA A 122 9.19 -0.41 -0.78
CA ALA A 122 9.93 -1.67 -0.88
C ALA A 122 8.98 -2.86 -0.97
N MET A 123 7.96 -2.93 -0.11
CA MET A 123 6.97 -4.00 -0.13
C MET A 123 6.16 -4.05 -1.43
N ALA A 124 5.72 -2.89 -1.94
CA ALA A 124 5.01 -2.82 -3.23
C ALA A 124 5.89 -3.37 -4.38
N LYS A 125 7.17 -3.00 -4.41
CA LYS A 125 8.11 -3.50 -5.41
C LYS A 125 8.42 -4.98 -5.25
N LEU A 126 8.50 -5.52 -4.04
CA LEU A 126 8.62 -6.97 -3.82
C LEU A 126 7.38 -7.73 -4.31
N SER A 127 6.19 -7.17 -4.11
CA SER A 127 4.96 -7.75 -4.65
C SER A 127 4.98 -7.78 -6.19
N LEU A 128 5.43 -6.70 -6.83
CA LEU A 128 5.63 -6.65 -8.30
C LEU A 128 6.69 -7.63 -8.78
N ALA A 129 7.79 -7.79 -8.02
CA ALA A 129 8.80 -8.78 -8.33
C ALA A 129 8.25 -10.21 -8.29
N GLY A 130 7.44 -10.53 -7.27
CA GLY A 130 6.74 -11.82 -7.17
C GLY A 130 5.81 -12.08 -8.36
N ALA A 131 5.02 -11.08 -8.76
CA ALA A 131 4.15 -11.18 -9.93
C ALA A 131 4.95 -11.37 -11.24
N ALA A 132 6.06 -10.66 -11.40
CA ALA A 132 6.95 -10.81 -12.56
C ALA A 132 7.62 -12.20 -12.58
N MET A 133 8.04 -12.71 -11.42
CA MET A 133 8.60 -14.07 -11.30
C MET A 133 7.57 -15.13 -11.69
N SER A 134 6.33 -15.02 -11.24
CA SER A 134 5.28 -15.99 -11.58
C SER A 134 4.96 -16.05 -13.08
N ARG A 135 5.22 -14.95 -13.81
CA ARG A 135 5.07 -14.85 -15.27
C ARG A 135 6.35 -15.22 -16.04
N GLY A 136 7.44 -15.55 -15.36
CA GLY A 136 8.73 -15.80 -15.98
C GLY A 136 9.44 -14.56 -16.53
N GLN A 137 8.99 -13.34 -16.16
CA GLN A 137 9.57 -12.06 -16.57
C GLN A 137 10.79 -11.73 -15.72
N LYS A 138 11.89 -12.42 -15.99
CA LYS A 138 13.11 -12.39 -15.18
C LYS A 138 13.70 -10.99 -15.04
N ARG A 139 13.81 -10.24 -16.16
CA ARG A 139 14.41 -8.89 -16.16
C ARG A 139 13.62 -7.91 -15.28
N ASP A 140 12.31 -7.97 -15.37
CA ASP A 140 11.43 -7.09 -14.60
C ASP A 140 11.51 -7.44 -13.12
N ALA A 141 11.51 -8.75 -12.79
CA ALA A 141 11.68 -9.22 -11.42
C ALA A 141 13.01 -8.76 -10.81
N GLU A 142 14.13 -8.89 -11.53
CA GLU A 142 15.45 -8.42 -11.08
C GLU A 142 15.46 -6.91 -10.84
N THR A 143 14.81 -6.14 -11.71
CA THR A 143 14.69 -4.69 -11.57
C THR A 143 13.90 -4.33 -10.31
N TYR A 144 12.72 -4.93 -10.11
CA TYR A 144 11.90 -4.68 -8.93
C TYR A 144 12.60 -5.10 -7.64
N ILE A 145 13.30 -6.22 -7.61
CA ILE A 145 14.07 -6.67 -6.42
C ILE A 145 15.17 -5.65 -6.09
N ARG A 146 15.90 -5.17 -7.10
CA ARG A 146 16.96 -4.16 -6.91
C ARG A 146 16.39 -2.85 -6.38
N GLU A 147 15.27 -2.40 -6.93
CA GLU A 147 14.60 -1.19 -6.49
C GLU A 147 14.00 -1.34 -5.09
N ALA A 148 13.46 -2.52 -4.75
CA ALA A 148 13.00 -2.83 -3.40
C ALA A 148 14.15 -2.73 -2.40
N LYS A 149 15.32 -3.28 -2.73
CA LYS A 149 16.53 -3.18 -1.90
C LYS A 149 16.97 -1.73 -1.67
N THR A 150 16.87 -0.88 -2.69
CA THR A 150 17.20 0.55 -2.55
C THR A 150 16.23 1.27 -1.61
N ASN A 151 14.95 0.89 -1.63
CA ASN A 151 13.94 1.47 -0.75
C ASN A 151 13.95 0.87 0.67
N ASP A 152 14.50 -0.31 0.87
CA ASP A 152 14.59 -0.94 2.20
C ASP A 152 15.77 -0.39 3.02
N THR A 153 15.69 0.89 3.36
CA THR A 153 16.75 1.61 4.09
C THR A 153 17.00 1.04 5.49
N LYS A 154 16.02 0.35 6.07
CA LYS A 154 16.09 -0.24 7.42
C LYS A 154 16.41 -1.73 7.41
N GLY A 155 16.52 -2.37 6.25
CA GLY A 155 16.78 -3.80 6.11
C GLY A 155 15.62 -4.69 6.59
N MET A 156 14.40 -4.17 6.67
CA MET A 156 13.23 -4.93 7.15
C MET A 156 12.87 -6.12 6.23
N PHE A 157 13.21 -6.01 4.95
CA PHE A 157 12.92 -7.03 3.92
C PHE A 157 14.17 -7.74 3.41
N ALA A 158 15.31 -7.62 4.12
CA ALA A 158 16.58 -8.20 3.68
C ALA A 158 16.49 -9.71 3.42
N ASP A 159 15.84 -10.47 4.31
CA ASP A 159 15.65 -11.91 4.16
C ASP A 159 14.72 -12.26 2.99
N GLN A 160 13.65 -11.51 2.81
CA GLN A 160 12.72 -11.71 1.70
C GLN A 160 13.38 -11.40 0.36
N ILE A 161 14.15 -10.31 0.29
CA ILE A 161 14.96 -9.95 -0.88
C ILE A 161 15.97 -11.05 -1.20
N LYS A 162 16.66 -11.59 -0.19
CA LYS A 162 17.60 -12.68 -0.33
C LYS A 162 16.91 -13.94 -0.88
N MET A 163 15.78 -14.34 -0.29
CA MET A 163 15.02 -15.50 -0.77
C MET A 163 14.59 -15.35 -2.23
N MET A 164 14.09 -14.17 -2.62
CA MET A 164 13.70 -13.91 -4.00
C MET A 164 14.89 -13.95 -4.97
N ASN A 165 16.03 -13.40 -4.59
CA ASN A 165 17.26 -13.50 -5.38
C ASN A 165 17.73 -14.95 -5.55
N ASP A 166 17.65 -15.77 -4.51
CA ASP A 166 18.06 -17.16 -4.58
C ASP A 166 17.08 -18.01 -5.44
N GLN A 167 15.78 -17.72 -5.39
CA GLN A 167 14.81 -18.30 -6.31
C GLN A 167 15.13 -17.91 -7.76
N MET A 168 15.43 -16.64 -8.05
CA MET A 168 15.81 -16.18 -9.37
C MET A 168 17.04 -16.90 -9.94
N LYS A 169 18.07 -17.14 -9.10
CA LYS A 169 19.26 -17.92 -9.49
C LYS A 169 18.90 -19.36 -9.85
N ARG A 170 18.01 -20.00 -9.07
CA ARG A 170 17.54 -21.38 -9.36
C ARG A 170 16.81 -21.46 -10.69
N PHE A 171 15.90 -20.52 -11.00
CA PHE A 171 15.24 -20.44 -12.30
C PHE A 171 16.24 -20.25 -13.46
N SER A 172 17.31 -19.48 -13.24
CA SER A 172 18.37 -19.28 -14.23
C SER A 172 19.12 -20.56 -14.54
N ASN A 173 19.50 -21.30 -13.51
CA ASN A 173 20.29 -22.54 -13.65
C ASN A 173 19.49 -23.67 -14.29
N VAL A 174 18.19 -23.77 -14.01
CA VAL A 174 17.31 -24.77 -14.63
C VAL A 174 17.21 -24.56 -16.14
N ASN A 175 17.06 -23.31 -16.60
CA ASN A 175 16.99 -23.00 -18.03
C ASN A 175 18.31 -23.28 -18.77
N VAL A 176 19.45 -22.99 -18.14
CA VAL A 176 20.77 -23.26 -18.74
C VAL A 176 21.02 -24.77 -18.87
N ASN A 177 20.68 -25.55 -17.84
CA ASN A 177 20.84 -26.99 -17.84
C ASN A 177 19.91 -27.70 -18.85
N GLN A 178 18.68 -27.17 -19.06
CA GLN A 178 17.77 -27.70 -20.09
C GLN A 178 18.27 -27.41 -21.52
N LEU A 179 18.91 -26.25 -21.74
CA LEU A 179 19.49 -25.88 -23.04
C LEU A 179 20.79 -26.66 -23.34
N GLN A 180 21.52 -27.08 -22.31
CA GLN A 180 22.78 -27.84 -22.45
C GLN A 180 22.59 -29.36 -22.49
N ASN A 181 21.38 -29.89 -22.32
CA ASN A 181 21.13 -31.32 -22.36
C ASN A 181 20.84 -31.77 -23.81
N PRO A 182 21.83 -32.35 -24.52
CA PRO A 182 21.70 -32.72 -25.94
C PRO A 182 20.63 -33.79 -26.20
N ASN A 183 20.23 -34.54 -25.17
CA ASN A 183 19.26 -35.66 -25.30
C ASN A 183 17.79 -35.18 -25.44
N MET A 184 17.46 -33.93 -25.21
CA MET A 184 16.10 -33.45 -25.41
C MET A 184 15.84 -32.90 -26.84
N ARG A 185 16.88 -32.73 -27.67
CA ARG A 185 16.72 -32.24 -29.06
C ARG A 185 16.14 -33.31 -30.02
N HIS A 186 16.10 -34.59 -29.63
CA HIS A 186 15.68 -35.68 -30.51
C HIS A 186 14.27 -36.22 -30.28
N ARG A 187 13.50 -35.69 -29.33
CA ARG A 187 12.11 -36.19 -29.09
C ARG A 187 11.01 -35.49 -29.86
N GLY A 188 11.33 -34.49 -30.71
CA GLY A 188 10.39 -33.67 -31.48
C GLY A 188 10.34 -33.94 -32.98
N ARG A 189 10.95 -35.04 -33.49
CA ARG A 189 10.86 -35.40 -34.93
C ARG A 189 10.58 -36.85 -35.09
N LYS A 190 9.35 -37.26 -34.89
CA LYS A 190 8.75 -38.43 -35.53
C LYS A 190 7.29 -38.07 -35.79
N PHE A 191 7.03 -38.00 -37.08
CA PHE A 191 5.86 -37.81 -37.91
C PHE A 191 5.75 -36.46 -38.52
#